data_70016c73f703e6a7418154fa358ca29e
#
_entry.id   70016c73f703e6a7418154fa358ca29e
#
_cell.length_a   1.000
_cell.length_b   1.000
_cell.length_c   1.000
_cell.angle_alpha   90.00
_cell.angle_beta   90.00
_cell.angle_gamma   90.00
#
_symmetry.space_group_name_H-M   'P 1'
#
loop_
_entity.id
_entity.type
_entity.pdbx_description
1 polymer ?
#
loop_
_entity_poly.entity_id
_entity_poly.type
_entity_poly.pdbx_seq_one_letter_code
_entity_poly.pdbx_strand_id
1 'polypeptide(L)'
;MEILTEYRVGGLVIGICTFLIIGLFHPAVIKAEYYWGTRCWWAFLLLGVAGVLASVCVADLFWSSLLGVFAFSSFWSIKEVFEQEERVRKGWFPKNPRRKYTF
;
A
#
# COMPACT_ATOMS: atom_id res chain seq x y z
N MET A 1 3.05 -15.58 -18.73
CA MET A 1 2.79 -14.16 -19.08
C MET A 1 2.78 -13.87 -20.57
N GLU A 2 3.42 -14.70 -21.37
CA GLU A 2 3.42 -14.55 -22.82
C GLU A 2 2.00 -14.55 -23.41
N ILE A 3 1.13 -15.40 -22.90
CA ILE A 3 -0.27 -15.48 -23.35
C ILE A 3 -0.97 -14.13 -23.23
N LEU A 4 -0.80 -13.44 -22.10
CA LEU A 4 -1.41 -12.14 -21.88
C LEU A 4 -0.85 -11.08 -22.83
N THR A 5 0.46 -11.14 -23.07
CA THR A 5 1.11 -10.25 -24.02
C THR A 5 0.64 -10.50 -25.44
N GLU A 6 0.55 -11.78 -25.85
CA GLU A 6 0.09 -12.16 -27.17
C GLU A 6 -1.31 -11.68 -27.48
N TYR A 7 -2.21 -11.78 -26.50
CA TYR A 7 -3.60 -11.34 -26.65
C TYR A 7 -3.81 -9.89 -26.28
N ARG A 8 -2.73 -9.16 -25.99
CA ARG A 8 -2.76 -7.73 -25.66
C ARG A 8 -3.63 -7.39 -24.45
N VAL A 9 -3.79 -8.35 -23.55
CA VAL A 9 -4.57 -8.16 -22.31
C VAL A 9 -3.67 -7.98 -21.08
N GLY A 10 -2.34 -8.10 -21.28
CA GLY A 10 -1.38 -7.98 -20.17
C GLY A 10 -1.51 -6.64 -19.44
N GLY A 11 -1.60 -5.55 -20.20
CA GLY A 11 -1.76 -4.22 -19.64
C GLY A 11 -3.06 -4.07 -18.84
N LEU A 12 -4.14 -4.65 -19.33
CA LEU A 12 -5.42 -4.63 -18.62
C LEU A 12 -5.35 -5.40 -17.31
N VAL A 13 -4.74 -6.58 -17.33
CA VAL A 13 -4.58 -7.41 -16.12
C VAL A 13 -3.71 -6.67 -15.11
N ILE A 14 -2.59 -6.09 -15.54
CA ILE A 14 -1.72 -5.30 -14.67
C ILE A 14 -2.49 -4.12 -14.07
N GLY A 15 -3.27 -3.43 -14.90
CA GLY A 15 -4.07 -2.30 -14.44
C GLY A 15 -5.09 -2.68 -13.38
N ILE A 16 -5.80 -3.79 -13.59
CA ILE A 16 -6.77 -4.28 -12.61
C ILE A 16 -6.07 -4.66 -11.31
N CYS A 17 -4.96 -5.39 -11.39
CA CYS A 17 -4.20 -5.79 -10.20
C CYS A 17 -3.65 -4.58 -9.47
N THR A 18 -3.15 -3.58 -10.20
CA THR A 18 -2.66 -2.33 -9.62
C THR A 18 -3.76 -1.61 -8.86
N PHE A 19 -4.92 -1.50 -9.48
CA PHE A 19 -6.09 -0.89 -8.84
C PHE A 19 -6.47 -1.61 -7.54
N LEU A 20 -6.47 -2.94 -7.56
CA LEU A 20 -6.80 -3.73 -6.37
C LEU A 20 -5.75 -3.55 -5.28
N ILE A 21 -4.48 -3.54 -5.64
CA ILE A 21 -3.39 -3.34 -4.67
C ILE A 21 -3.53 -1.99 -3.99
N ILE A 22 -3.66 -0.94 -4.77
CA ILE A 22 -3.80 0.43 -4.24
C ILE A 22 -5.07 0.56 -3.42
N GLY A 23 -6.18 -0.01 -3.92
CA GLY A 23 -7.46 0.02 -3.23
C GLY A 23 -7.43 -0.69 -1.89
N LEU A 24 -6.66 -1.79 -1.78
CA LEU A 24 -6.52 -2.52 -0.52
C LEU A 24 -5.64 -1.76 0.48
N PHE A 25 -4.65 -1.02 0.01
CA PHE A 25 -3.81 -0.22 0.91
C PHE A 25 -4.58 0.93 1.55
N HIS A 26 -5.59 1.46 0.88
CA HIS A 26 -6.36 2.57 1.42
C HIS A 26 -7.05 2.21 2.76
N PRO A 27 -7.90 1.16 2.83
CA PRO A 27 -8.46 0.76 4.13
C PRO A 27 -7.41 0.22 5.09
N ALA A 28 -6.32 -0.36 4.59
CA ALA A 28 -5.23 -0.83 5.44
C ALA A 28 -4.59 0.33 6.20
N VAL A 29 -4.37 1.47 5.55
CA VAL A 29 -3.83 2.67 6.18
C VAL A 29 -4.80 3.19 7.24
N ILE A 30 -6.08 3.26 6.92
CA ILE A 30 -7.10 3.73 7.86
C ILE A 30 -7.11 2.88 9.13
N LYS A 31 -7.12 1.55 8.96
CA LYS A 31 -7.12 0.63 10.09
C LYS A 31 -5.80 0.65 10.86
N ALA A 32 -4.69 0.76 10.16
CA ALA A 32 -3.38 0.81 10.80
C ALA A 32 -3.26 2.05 11.69
N GLU A 33 -3.69 3.20 11.21
CA GLU A 33 -3.71 4.41 12.03
C GLU A 33 -4.67 4.27 13.20
N TYR A 34 -5.86 3.70 12.97
CA TYR A 34 -6.86 3.51 14.00
C TYR A 34 -6.33 2.67 15.18
N TYR A 35 -5.64 1.58 14.89
CA TYR A 35 -5.17 0.66 15.94
C TYR A 35 -3.77 0.99 16.46
N TRP A 36 -2.88 1.48 15.61
CA TRP A 36 -1.46 1.68 15.97
C TRP A 36 -0.97 3.12 15.80
N GLY A 37 -1.76 3.97 15.18
CA GLY A 37 -1.36 5.33 14.90
C GLY A 37 -0.26 5.40 13.86
N THR A 38 0.50 6.50 13.88
CA THR A 38 1.59 6.69 12.93
C THR A 38 2.81 5.82 13.24
N ARG A 39 2.83 5.15 14.39
CA ARG A 39 3.94 4.27 14.77
C ARG A 39 4.13 3.10 13.83
N CYS A 40 3.11 2.74 13.04
CA CYS A 40 3.20 1.64 12.08
C CYS A 40 3.92 2.01 10.79
N TRP A 41 4.44 3.23 10.65
CA TRP A 41 5.11 3.67 9.42
C TRP A 41 6.28 2.74 9.04
N TRP A 42 7.00 2.22 10.03
CA TRP A 42 8.13 1.34 9.78
C TRP A 42 7.69 0.02 9.14
N ALA A 43 6.50 -0.46 9.46
CA ALA A 43 5.97 -1.69 8.84
C ALA A 43 5.77 -1.48 7.34
N PHE A 44 5.24 -0.33 6.94
CA PHE A 44 5.10 0.02 5.52
C PHE A 44 6.45 0.19 4.85
N LEU A 45 7.43 0.75 5.56
CA LEU A 45 8.80 0.86 5.05
C LEU A 45 9.40 -0.51 4.78
N LEU A 46 9.27 -1.44 5.73
CA LEU A 46 9.79 -2.81 5.56
C LEU A 46 9.10 -3.53 4.41
N LEU A 47 7.78 -3.38 4.28
CA LEU A 47 7.03 -3.97 3.17
C LEU A 47 7.50 -3.40 1.83
N GLY A 48 7.74 -2.09 1.78
CA GLY A 48 8.22 -1.44 0.58
C GLY A 48 9.61 -1.93 0.18
N VAL A 49 10.53 -2.01 1.13
CA VAL A 49 11.90 -2.50 0.89
C VAL A 49 11.86 -3.95 0.43
N ALA A 50 11.08 -4.80 1.10
CA ALA A 50 10.93 -6.20 0.73
C ALA A 50 10.34 -6.33 -0.68
N GLY A 51 9.35 -5.49 -1.01
CA GLY A 51 8.74 -5.47 -2.34
C GLY A 51 9.73 -5.07 -3.42
N VAL A 52 10.58 -4.07 -3.18
CA VAL A 52 11.61 -3.65 -4.13
C VAL A 52 12.60 -4.79 -4.36
N LEU A 53 13.08 -5.41 -3.30
CA LEU A 53 14.04 -6.51 -3.42
C LEU A 53 13.41 -7.68 -4.17
N ALA A 54 12.18 -8.04 -3.87
CA ALA A 54 11.47 -9.10 -4.56
C ALA A 54 11.25 -8.76 -6.03
N SER A 55 10.91 -7.53 -6.33
CA SER A 55 10.70 -7.06 -7.71
C SER A 55 11.96 -7.21 -8.54
N VAL A 56 13.10 -6.85 -7.97
CA VAL A 56 14.41 -6.98 -8.66
C VAL A 56 14.79 -8.44 -8.86
N CYS A 57 14.42 -9.32 -7.93
CA CYS A 57 14.78 -10.74 -7.99
C CYS A 57 13.88 -11.56 -8.91
N VAL A 58 12.70 -11.07 -9.27
CA VAL A 58 11.77 -11.79 -10.14
C VAL A 58 12.04 -11.44 -11.59
N ALA A 59 12.26 -12.48 -12.40
CA ALA A 59 12.59 -12.30 -13.81
C ALA A 59 11.35 -12.00 -14.68
N ASP A 60 10.17 -12.46 -14.28
CA ASP A 60 8.94 -12.25 -15.04
C ASP A 60 8.47 -10.80 -14.90
N LEU A 61 8.35 -10.11 -16.01
CA LEU A 61 7.97 -8.69 -16.03
C LEU A 61 6.60 -8.43 -15.38
N PHE A 62 5.65 -9.34 -15.55
CA PHE A 62 4.33 -9.19 -14.95
C PHE A 62 4.40 -9.19 -13.42
N TRP A 63 5.02 -10.19 -12.84
CA TRP A 63 5.14 -10.31 -11.40
C TRP A 63 6.07 -9.24 -10.82
N SER A 64 7.14 -8.93 -11.54
CA SER A 64 8.04 -7.85 -11.15
C SER A 64 7.31 -6.52 -11.09
N SER A 65 6.46 -6.24 -12.07
CA SER A 65 5.67 -5.00 -12.11
C SER A 65 4.70 -4.92 -10.95
N LEU A 66 4.01 -6.02 -10.62
CA LEU A 66 3.07 -6.05 -9.49
C LEU A 66 3.80 -5.86 -8.16
N LEU A 67 4.97 -6.48 -8.00
CA LEU A 67 5.78 -6.30 -6.81
C LEU A 67 6.28 -4.86 -6.68
N GLY A 68 6.62 -4.24 -7.81
CA GLY A 68 6.99 -2.83 -7.84
C GLY A 68 5.84 -1.92 -7.42
N VAL A 69 4.63 -2.18 -7.91
CA VAL A 69 3.44 -1.44 -7.52
C VAL A 69 3.19 -1.61 -6.02
N PHE A 70 3.30 -2.83 -5.52
CA PHE A 70 3.15 -3.10 -4.10
C PHE A 70 4.18 -2.33 -3.27
N ALA A 71 5.44 -2.35 -3.69
CA ALA A 71 6.52 -1.65 -2.99
C ALA A 71 6.27 -0.14 -2.91
N PHE A 72 5.96 0.48 -4.04
CA PHE A 72 5.72 1.93 -4.07
C PHE A 72 4.42 2.30 -3.35
N SER A 73 3.40 1.45 -3.41
CA SER A 73 2.18 1.65 -2.65
C SER A 73 2.46 1.61 -1.15
N SER A 74 3.34 0.72 -0.71
CA SER A 74 3.76 0.65 0.69
C SER A 74 4.49 1.92 1.11
N PHE A 75 5.40 2.43 0.27
CA PHE A 75 6.11 3.69 0.56
C PHE A 75 5.15 4.87 0.61
N TRP A 76 4.19 4.92 -0.30
CA TRP A 76 3.17 5.97 -0.29
C TRP A 76 2.31 5.89 0.97
N SER A 77 2.06 4.68 1.46
CA SER A 77 1.27 4.47 2.67
C SER A 77 1.93 5.05 3.91
N ILE A 78 3.26 5.21 3.92
CA ILE A 78 3.96 5.91 5.01
C ILE A 78 3.43 7.34 5.12
N LYS A 79 3.35 8.04 4.01
CA LYS A 79 2.79 9.38 3.95
C LYS A 79 1.30 9.38 4.32
N GLU A 80 0.57 8.40 3.78
CA GLU A 80 -0.88 8.29 4.00
C GLU A 80 -1.24 8.06 5.46
N VAL A 81 -0.43 7.32 6.21
CA VAL A 81 -0.72 7.06 7.62
C VAL A 81 -0.61 8.36 8.44
N PHE A 82 0.33 9.24 8.09
CA PHE A 82 0.43 10.55 8.73
C PHE A 82 -0.73 11.47 8.32
N GLU A 83 -1.15 11.41 7.07
CA GLU A 83 -2.32 12.15 6.60
C GLU A 83 -3.60 11.65 7.25
N GLN A 84 -3.70 10.34 7.49
CA GLN A 84 -4.85 9.75 8.17
C GLN A 84 -4.95 10.25 9.61
N GLU A 85 -3.82 10.38 10.30
CA GLU A 85 -3.82 10.97 11.65
C GLU A 85 -4.37 12.39 11.61
N GLU A 86 -3.99 13.17 10.61
CA GLU A 86 -4.49 14.53 10.45
C GLU A 86 -6.01 14.55 10.22
N ARG A 87 -6.54 13.60 9.44
CA ARG A 87 -7.98 13.47 9.22
C ARG A 87 -8.71 13.13 10.52
N VAL A 88 -8.11 12.28 11.35
CA VAL A 88 -8.68 11.95 12.67
C VAL A 88 -8.66 13.18 13.58
N ARG A 89 -7.58 13.96 13.54
CA ARG A 89 -7.47 15.20 14.30
C ARG A 89 -8.57 16.18 13.93
N LYS A 90 -8.87 16.29 12.63
CA LYS A 90 -9.93 17.18 12.12
C LYS A 90 -11.34 16.65 12.42
N GLY A 91 -11.46 15.44 12.94
CA GLY A 91 -12.75 14.83 13.25
C GLY A 91 -13.42 14.15 12.07
N TRP A 92 -12.71 13.96 10.95
CA TRP A 92 -13.26 13.30 9.76
C TRP A 92 -13.39 11.79 9.92
N PHE A 93 -12.62 11.20 10.82
CA PHE A 93 -12.64 9.77 11.14
C PHE A 93 -12.70 9.58 12.64
N PRO A 94 -13.31 8.49 13.11
CA PRO A 94 -13.42 8.24 14.55
C PRO A 94 -12.08 7.91 15.18
N LYS A 95 -11.86 8.38 16.40
CA LYS A 95 -10.72 8.02 17.20
C LYS A 95 -10.94 6.63 17.83
N ASN A 96 -9.86 5.88 17.99
CA ASN A 96 -9.92 4.63 18.75
C ASN A 96 -9.97 4.95 20.24
N PRO A 97 -11.06 4.60 20.94
CA PRO A 97 -11.20 4.93 22.37
C PRO A 97 -10.19 4.22 23.28
N ARG A 98 -9.53 3.17 22.77
CA ARG A 98 -8.54 2.41 23.53
C ARG A 98 -7.12 2.94 23.36
N ARG A 99 -6.93 3.93 22.50
CA ARG A 99 -5.62 4.48 22.19
C ARG A 99 -5.54 5.94 22.60
N LYS A 100 -4.41 6.32 23.20
CA LYS A 100 -4.17 7.71 23.54
C LYS A 100 -3.67 8.46 22.32
N TYR A 101 -4.22 9.62 22.06
CA TYR A 101 -3.79 10.53 21.01
C TYR A 101 -3.03 11.69 21.63
N THR A 102 -2.14 12.29 20.82
CA THR A 102 -1.35 13.45 21.25
C THR A 102 -2.11 14.77 21.03
N PHE A 103 -3.29 14.66 20.46
CA PHE A 103 -4.11 15.84 20.17
C PHE A 103 -5.53 15.69 20.72
#